data_d7947a3e658d4136ddb735b33a0f05cd
#
_entry.id   d7947a3e658d4136ddb735b33a0f05cd
#
_cell.length_a   1.000
_cell.length_b   1.000
_cell.length_c   1.000
_cell.angle_alpha   90.00
_cell.angle_beta   90.00
_cell.angle_gamma   90.00
#
_symmetry.space_group_name_H-M   'P 1'
#
loop_
_entity.id
_entity.type
_entity.pdbx_description
1 polymer ?
#
loop_
_entity_poly.entity_id
_entity_poly.type
_entity_poly.pdbx_seq_one_letter_code
_entity_poly.pdbx_strand_id
1 'polypeptide(L)'
;EALLVHPQGNDTYSTGFILGIIIAFMIMGSISLALAGLINLFASPTSFRPLIYLFYLVTLILPTIVFIVGITSFLAARCFKNGTVTTFFMLVYLSVDILFLSTLYHGLFDPLGILLPYTFSDFTGIADLPGFLLHRTTFLLLGIGFITLAISGLPRIPNKINGRQRAACSGILALFVGLLAGFITYNHHEQVERRHALYESVYEKHDSPNKINIIAHDIRFTYQQKEARMESRVSLYNPTGITLSEIILYLNPSLEVTSIQENLSPVPFTREAQAIVISRPVSPGDSLALDIQYQGTIDEGICYLYIPKQQKEFDIDNRHYLSCRFGHRYAFLEKDYTLLTPECLWYPIPSPPVNPAHP
;
A
#
# COMPACT_ATOMS: atom_id res chain seq x y z
N GLU A 1 -23.23 16.54 37.32
CA GLU A 1 -23.13 17.95 37.86
C GLU A 1 -22.17 18.01 39.05
N ALA A 2 -22.25 17.10 40.05
CA ALA A 2 -21.35 17.12 41.23
C ALA A 2 -19.85 17.00 40.87
N LEU A 3 -19.50 16.30 39.81
CA LEU A 3 -18.10 16.17 39.32
C LEU A 3 -17.57 17.47 38.68
N LEU A 4 -18.45 18.38 38.26
CA LEU A 4 -18.05 19.64 37.65
C LEU A 4 -17.63 20.71 38.68
N VAL A 5 -17.91 20.47 39.96
CA VAL A 5 -17.60 21.39 41.07
C VAL A 5 -16.24 21.07 41.73
N HIS A 6 -15.60 19.97 41.34
CA HIS A 6 -14.29 19.58 41.89
C HIS A 6 -13.19 20.58 41.52
N PRO A 7 -12.25 20.95 42.41
CA PRO A 7 -11.24 22.01 42.18
C PRO A 7 -10.13 21.65 41.15
N GLN A 8 -10.23 20.51 40.51
CA GLN A 8 -9.26 20.10 39.45
C GLN A 8 -9.52 20.81 38.13
N GLY A 9 -8.46 21.07 37.37
CA GLY A 9 -8.56 21.69 36.04
C GLY A 9 -9.34 20.81 35.04
N ASN A 10 -9.93 21.42 34.04
CA ASN A 10 -10.62 20.75 32.94
C ASN A 10 -9.72 19.71 32.27
N ASP A 11 -8.46 20.08 32.06
CA ASP A 11 -7.46 19.25 31.38
C ASP A 11 -7.27 17.92 32.08
N THR A 12 -7.12 17.92 33.40
CA THR A 12 -6.91 16.71 34.21
C THR A 12 -8.13 15.81 34.19
N TYR A 13 -9.32 16.37 34.43
CA TYR A 13 -10.56 15.59 34.48
C TYR A 13 -10.90 14.98 33.12
N SER A 14 -10.93 15.80 32.07
CA SER A 14 -11.31 15.35 30.73
C SER A 14 -10.30 14.38 30.13
N THR A 15 -8.99 14.65 30.33
CA THR A 15 -7.93 13.72 29.91
C THR A 15 -8.04 12.39 30.62
N GLY A 16 -8.28 12.41 31.96
CA GLY A 16 -8.48 11.19 32.74
C GLY A 16 -9.68 10.36 32.28
N PHE A 17 -10.80 11.03 31.99
CA PHE A 17 -12.01 10.37 31.49
C PHE A 17 -11.79 9.75 30.10
N ILE A 18 -11.24 10.52 29.14
CA ILE A 18 -10.95 10.03 27.79
C ILE A 18 -9.93 8.90 27.82
N LEU A 19 -8.86 9.05 28.61
CA LEU A 19 -7.85 8.00 28.78
C LEU A 19 -8.46 6.74 29.38
N GLY A 20 -9.36 6.86 30.35
CA GLY A 20 -10.09 5.73 30.92
C GLY A 20 -10.89 4.96 29.87
N ILE A 21 -11.58 5.68 28.97
CA ILE A 21 -12.31 5.07 27.85
C ILE A 21 -11.31 4.34 26.90
N ILE A 22 -10.23 5.01 26.52
CA ILE A 22 -9.20 4.40 25.63
C ILE A 22 -8.64 3.13 26.28
N ILE A 23 -8.28 3.16 27.56
CA ILE A 23 -7.76 2.01 28.28
C ILE A 23 -8.79 0.87 28.31
N ALA A 24 -10.07 1.16 28.56
CA ALA A 24 -11.12 0.15 28.57
C ALA A 24 -11.22 -0.57 27.21
N PHE A 25 -11.24 0.19 26.10
CA PHE A 25 -11.25 -0.39 24.77
C PHE A 25 -9.96 -1.12 24.42
N MET A 26 -8.80 -0.62 24.87
CA MET A 26 -7.52 -1.32 24.69
C MET A 26 -7.49 -2.67 25.42
N ILE A 27 -8.09 -2.76 26.62
CA ILE A 27 -8.25 -4.03 27.34
C ILE A 27 -9.12 -4.99 26.52
N MET A 28 -10.25 -4.52 25.99
CA MET A 28 -11.12 -5.34 25.13
C MET A 28 -10.38 -5.83 23.87
N GLY A 29 -9.63 -4.93 23.21
CA GLY A 29 -8.79 -5.28 22.07
C GLY A 29 -7.70 -6.30 22.43
N SER A 30 -7.07 -6.14 23.58
CA SER A 30 -6.06 -7.10 24.09
C SER A 30 -6.66 -8.48 24.35
N ILE A 31 -7.86 -8.55 24.92
CA ILE A 31 -8.59 -9.82 25.14
C ILE A 31 -8.91 -10.47 23.78
N SER A 32 -9.39 -9.71 22.81
CA SER A 32 -9.69 -10.23 21.46
C SER A 32 -8.43 -10.77 20.76
N LEU A 33 -7.31 -10.06 20.85
CA LEU A 33 -6.03 -10.52 20.30
C LEU A 33 -5.49 -11.74 21.07
N ALA A 34 -5.66 -11.80 22.37
CA ALA A 34 -5.26 -12.98 23.15
C ALA A 34 -6.06 -14.21 22.74
N LEU A 35 -7.37 -14.09 22.53
CA LEU A 35 -8.22 -15.16 22.00
C LEU A 35 -7.78 -15.60 20.60
N ALA A 36 -7.50 -14.64 19.70
CA ALA A 36 -6.95 -14.94 18.38
C ALA A 36 -5.60 -15.65 18.47
N GLY A 37 -4.74 -15.24 19.40
CA GLY A 37 -3.46 -15.89 19.68
C GLY A 37 -3.61 -17.31 20.18
N LEU A 38 -4.57 -17.57 21.05
CA LEU A 38 -4.88 -18.93 21.52
C LEU A 38 -5.38 -19.82 20.38
N ILE A 39 -6.26 -19.30 19.53
CA ILE A 39 -6.74 -20.04 18.33
C ILE A 39 -5.54 -20.35 17.42
N ASN A 40 -4.65 -19.39 17.18
CA ASN A 40 -3.45 -19.62 16.38
C ASN A 40 -2.57 -20.70 17.00
N LEU A 41 -2.36 -20.67 18.32
CA LEU A 41 -1.50 -21.62 19.01
C LEU A 41 -2.02 -23.07 18.97
N PHE A 42 -3.35 -23.26 19.04
CA PHE A 42 -3.94 -24.60 19.16
C PHE A 42 -4.58 -25.15 17.88
N ALA A 43 -5.01 -24.26 16.97
CA ALA A 43 -5.78 -24.64 15.79
C ALA A 43 -5.11 -24.31 14.44
N SER A 44 -4.03 -23.51 14.44
CA SER A 44 -3.36 -23.11 13.20
C SER A 44 -2.04 -23.87 13.01
N PRO A 45 -1.69 -24.26 11.76
CA PRO A 45 -0.38 -24.84 11.44
C PRO A 45 0.74 -23.78 11.39
N THR A 46 0.40 -22.48 11.52
CA THR A 46 1.38 -21.39 11.44
C THR A 46 2.12 -21.20 12.77
N SER A 47 3.35 -20.70 12.70
CA SER A 47 4.17 -20.44 13.88
C SER A 47 3.56 -19.33 14.75
N PHE A 48 3.43 -19.58 16.07
CA PHE A 48 2.95 -18.59 17.02
C PHE A 48 4.01 -17.55 17.33
N ARG A 49 3.73 -16.27 17.03
CA ARG A 49 4.64 -15.14 17.28
C ARG A 49 3.95 -14.06 18.12
N PRO A 50 4.16 -14.01 19.44
CA PRO A 50 3.44 -13.09 20.33
C PRO A 50 3.71 -11.61 20.03
N LEU A 51 4.89 -11.26 19.51
CA LEU A 51 5.24 -9.87 19.16
C LEU A 51 4.34 -9.28 18.06
N ILE A 52 3.80 -10.11 17.18
CA ILE A 52 2.89 -9.66 16.13
C ILE A 52 1.55 -9.21 16.70
N TYR A 53 1.04 -9.89 17.71
CA TYR A 53 -0.18 -9.48 18.38
C TYR A 53 0.00 -8.16 19.12
N LEU A 54 1.16 -7.95 19.76
CA LEU A 54 1.51 -6.66 20.35
C LEU A 54 1.64 -5.56 19.28
N PHE A 55 2.23 -5.88 18.14
CA PHE A 55 2.32 -4.96 17.00
C PHE A 55 0.92 -4.54 16.54
N TYR A 56 -0.02 -5.46 16.35
CA TYR A 56 -1.41 -5.13 15.97
C TYR A 56 -2.14 -4.32 17.04
N LEU A 57 -1.90 -4.59 18.32
CA LEU A 57 -2.48 -3.80 19.40
C LEU A 57 -2.08 -2.34 19.30
N VAL A 58 -0.81 -2.06 19.03
CA VAL A 58 -0.26 -0.71 19.01
C VAL A 58 -0.52 0.00 17.66
N THR A 59 -0.40 -0.73 16.55
CA THR A 59 -0.44 -0.11 15.22
C THR A 59 -1.82 -0.13 14.57
N LEU A 60 -2.66 -1.10 14.86
CA LEU A 60 -4.01 -1.21 14.29
C LEU A 60 -5.08 -0.73 15.28
N ILE A 61 -5.13 -1.31 16.48
CA ILE A 61 -6.21 -1.07 17.44
C ILE A 61 -6.10 0.32 18.07
N LEU A 62 -4.94 0.70 18.58
CA LEU A 62 -4.75 1.98 19.27
C LEU A 62 -5.11 3.21 18.38
N PRO A 63 -4.61 3.35 17.14
CA PRO A 63 -4.98 4.48 16.29
C PRO A 63 -6.47 4.56 15.99
N THR A 64 -7.11 3.41 15.75
CA THR A 64 -8.56 3.31 15.55
C THR A 64 -9.33 3.83 16.77
N ILE A 65 -9.00 3.35 17.97
CA ILE A 65 -9.68 3.75 19.20
C ILE A 65 -9.46 5.24 19.46
N VAL A 66 -8.22 5.72 19.35
CA VAL A 66 -7.89 7.12 19.60
C VAL A 66 -8.63 8.04 18.63
N PHE A 67 -8.73 7.65 17.36
CA PHE A 67 -9.48 8.42 16.36
C PHE A 67 -10.98 8.45 16.66
N ILE A 68 -11.60 7.27 16.86
CA ILE A 68 -13.05 7.18 17.13
C ILE A 68 -13.42 7.92 18.42
N VAL A 69 -12.67 7.72 19.49
CA VAL A 69 -12.91 8.43 20.75
C VAL A 69 -12.69 9.94 20.59
N GLY A 70 -11.66 10.31 19.83
CA GLY A 70 -11.32 11.70 19.58
C GLY A 70 -12.41 12.44 18.81
N ILE A 71 -12.81 11.93 17.65
CA ILE A 71 -13.84 12.54 16.81
C ILE A 71 -15.20 12.57 17.51
N THR A 72 -15.55 11.48 18.21
CA THR A 72 -16.79 11.41 18.98
C THR A 72 -16.82 12.48 20.09
N SER A 73 -15.71 12.59 20.85
CA SER A 73 -15.58 13.59 21.89
C SER A 73 -15.65 15.01 21.34
N PHE A 74 -15.01 15.27 20.21
CA PHE A 74 -15.03 16.56 19.55
C PHE A 74 -16.45 16.94 19.06
N LEU A 75 -17.12 16.02 18.37
CA LEU A 75 -18.49 16.22 17.88
C LEU A 75 -19.48 16.46 19.03
N ALA A 76 -19.36 15.67 20.11
CA ALA A 76 -20.21 15.83 21.29
C ALA A 76 -19.97 17.17 22.01
N ALA A 77 -18.71 17.61 22.12
CA ALA A 77 -18.38 18.84 22.87
C ALA A 77 -18.60 20.11 22.06
N ARG A 78 -18.40 20.06 20.74
CA ARG A 78 -18.35 21.26 19.89
C ARG A 78 -19.50 21.42 18.91
N CYS A 79 -19.90 20.32 18.27
CA CYS A 79 -20.87 20.38 17.16
C CYS A 79 -22.29 20.14 17.65
N PHE A 80 -22.58 18.95 18.12
CA PHE A 80 -23.96 18.54 18.42
C PHE A 80 -24.39 18.89 19.84
N LYS A 81 -23.47 18.95 20.80
CA LYS A 81 -23.75 19.15 22.24
C LYS A 81 -24.77 18.15 22.81
N ASN A 82 -24.97 17.04 22.12
CA ASN A 82 -25.95 16.00 22.45
C ASN A 82 -25.31 14.63 22.17
N GLY A 83 -25.20 13.79 23.21
CA GLY A 83 -24.55 12.48 23.12
C GLY A 83 -25.30 11.51 22.20
N THR A 84 -26.63 11.51 22.24
CA THR A 84 -27.46 10.59 21.40
C THR A 84 -27.28 10.91 19.91
N VAL A 85 -27.33 12.18 19.55
CA VAL A 85 -27.11 12.63 18.16
C VAL A 85 -25.70 12.28 17.71
N THR A 86 -24.71 12.50 18.57
CA THR A 86 -23.31 12.12 18.26
C THR A 86 -23.16 10.64 18.02
N THR A 87 -23.75 9.81 18.89
CA THR A 87 -23.69 8.34 18.75
C THR A 87 -24.35 7.88 17.44
N PHE A 88 -25.53 8.42 17.14
CA PHE A 88 -26.21 8.10 15.88
C PHE A 88 -25.36 8.48 14.65
N PHE A 89 -24.80 9.69 14.66
CA PHE A 89 -23.92 10.14 13.58
C PHE A 89 -22.69 9.25 13.41
N MET A 90 -22.06 8.84 14.51
CA MET A 90 -20.90 7.94 14.46
C MET A 90 -21.25 6.54 13.97
N LEU A 91 -22.42 6.00 14.32
CA LEU A 91 -22.89 4.73 13.79
C LEU A 91 -23.12 4.81 12.29
N VAL A 92 -23.74 5.88 11.80
CA VAL A 92 -23.90 6.11 10.36
C VAL A 92 -22.55 6.24 9.67
N TYR A 93 -21.61 7.03 10.23
CA TYR A 93 -20.27 7.20 9.68
C TYR A 93 -19.53 5.84 9.55
N LEU A 94 -19.49 5.04 10.62
CA LEU A 94 -18.84 3.73 10.59
C LEU A 94 -19.52 2.74 9.63
N SER A 95 -20.85 2.80 9.51
CA SER A 95 -21.56 1.97 8.53
C SER A 95 -21.21 2.36 7.08
N VAL A 96 -21.15 3.65 6.80
CA VAL A 96 -20.74 4.16 5.49
C VAL A 96 -19.26 3.85 5.21
N ASP A 97 -18.42 3.89 6.23
CA ASP A 97 -17.01 3.52 6.13
C ASP A 97 -16.85 2.05 5.70
N ILE A 98 -17.48 1.14 6.42
CA ILE A 98 -17.43 -0.30 6.11
C ILE A 98 -17.97 -0.61 4.70
N LEU A 99 -19.02 0.07 4.27
CA LEU A 99 -19.69 -0.23 3.00
C LEU A 99 -19.04 0.47 1.79
N PHE A 100 -18.48 1.66 1.97
CA PHE A 100 -18.07 2.51 0.86
C PHE A 100 -16.70 3.18 1.05
N LEU A 101 -16.45 3.87 2.18
CA LEU A 101 -15.27 4.72 2.33
C LEU A 101 -13.97 3.91 2.39
N SER A 102 -14.01 2.68 2.92
CA SER A 102 -12.86 1.79 2.99
C SER A 102 -12.28 1.45 1.61
N THR A 103 -13.09 1.54 0.54
CA THR A 103 -12.66 1.26 -0.83
C THR A 103 -12.23 2.52 -1.59
N LEU A 104 -12.61 3.71 -1.11
CA LEU A 104 -12.30 4.96 -1.79
C LEU A 104 -10.87 5.43 -1.48
N TYR A 105 -10.20 5.96 -2.51
CA TYR A 105 -8.87 6.56 -2.38
C TYR A 105 -7.88 5.68 -1.61
N HIS A 106 -7.84 4.37 -1.92
CA HIS A 106 -6.95 3.39 -1.30
C HIS A 106 -7.11 3.29 0.23
N GLY A 107 -8.34 3.43 0.72
CA GLY A 107 -8.64 3.37 2.14
C GLY A 107 -8.23 4.61 2.94
N LEU A 108 -7.94 5.75 2.27
CA LEU A 108 -7.49 6.98 2.94
C LEU A 108 -8.45 7.45 4.04
N PHE A 109 -9.75 7.22 3.88
CA PHE A 109 -10.79 7.63 4.83
C PHE A 109 -11.22 6.52 5.79
N ASP A 110 -10.56 5.34 5.74
CA ASP A 110 -10.87 4.18 6.57
C ASP A 110 -10.10 4.20 7.91
N PRO A 111 -10.71 4.64 9.02
CA PRO A 111 -10.07 4.60 10.32
C PRO A 111 -9.93 3.18 10.88
N LEU A 112 -10.71 2.22 10.37
CA LEU A 112 -10.67 0.84 10.81
C LEU A 112 -9.51 0.07 10.18
N GLY A 113 -9.07 0.50 8.98
CA GLY A 113 -7.98 -0.14 8.25
C GLY A 113 -8.36 -1.49 7.66
N ILE A 114 -9.61 -1.64 7.19
CA ILE A 114 -10.20 -2.92 6.75
C ILE A 114 -9.44 -3.53 5.58
N LEU A 115 -9.01 -2.68 4.64
CA LEU A 115 -8.36 -3.12 3.40
C LEU A 115 -6.85 -2.87 3.37
N LEU A 116 -6.26 -2.50 4.50
CA LEU A 116 -4.81 -2.28 4.59
C LEU A 116 -4.05 -3.61 4.58
N PRO A 117 -2.80 -3.63 4.06
CA PRO A 117 -1.96 -4.82 4.00
C PRO A 117 -1.30 -5.11 5.36
N TYR A 118 -2.08 -5.52 6.36
CA TYR A 118 -1.57 -5.82 7.69
C TYR A 118 -1.27 -7.31 7.93
N THR A 119 -1.55 -8.18 6.96
CA THR A 119 -1.27 -9.61 7.09
C THR A 119 0.24 -9.84 7.19
N PHE A 120 0.66 -10.48 8.27
CA PHE A 120 2.05 -10.83 8.49
C PHE A 120 2.40 -12.16 7.83
N SER A 121 3.52 -12.18 7.11
CA SER A 121 4.15 -13.38 6.55
C SER A 121 5.48 -13.65 7.25
N ASP A 122 5.80 -14.92 7.49
CA ASP A 122 7.09 -15.33 8.07
C ASP A 122 8.28 -15.03 7.14
N PHE A 123 8.01 -14.87 5.84
CA PHE A 123 9.03 -14.56 4.83
C PHE A 123 9.16 -13.07 4.58
N THR A 124 8.04 -12.40 4.30
CA THR A 124 8.04 -11.02 3.81
C THR A 124 7.72 -9.99 4.89
N GLY A 125 7.36 -10.44 6.10
CA GLY A 125 6.84 -9.54 7.12
C GLY A 125 5.47 -8.98 6.73
N ILE A 126 5.28 -7.68 6.92
CA ILE A 126 4.12 -6.93 6.43
C ILE A 126 4.48 -6.34 5.07
N ALA A 127 3.70 -6.63 4.05
CA ALA A 127 4.01 -6.35 2.65
C ALA A 127 4.35 -4.87 2.39
N ASP A 128 3.55 -3.95 2.88
CA ASP A 128 3.80 -2.50 2.79
C ASP A 128 3.80 -1.87 4.21
N LEU A 129 4.81 -2.23 5.00
CA LEU A 129 4.94 -1.70 6.36
C LEU A 129 5.02 -0.15 6.41
N PRO A 130 5.79 0.54 5.55
CA PRO A 130 5.84 2.00 5.59
C PRO A 130 4.50 2.67 5.30
N GLY A 131 3.79 2.24 4.25
CA GLY A 131 2.47 2.75 3.89
C GLY A 131 1.44 2.47 4.98
N PHE A 132 1.43 1.24 5.53
CA PHE A 132 0.59 0.87 6.65
C PHE A 132 0.83 1.77 7.87
N LEU A 133 2.08 1.95 8.31
CA LEU A 133 2.42 2.78 9.47
C LEU A 133 2.06 4.26 9.23
N LEU A 134 2.31 4.78 8.04
CA LEU A 134 1.97 6.16 7.70
C LEU A 134 0.46 6.41 7.79
N HIS A 135 -0.34 5.50 7.22
CA HIS A 135 -1.80 5.55 7.30
C HIS A 135 -2.30 5.49 8.75
N ARG A 136 -1.78 4.56 9.56
CA ARG A 136 -2.17 4.41 10.97
C ARG A 136 -1.75 5.62 11.81
N THR A 137 -0.58 6.18 11.54
CA THR A 137 -0.09 7.43 12.18
C THR A 137 -1.00 8.62 11.84
N THR A 138 -1.51 8.69 10.61
CA THR A 138 -2.50 9.71 10.21
C THR A 138 -3.70 9.70 11.15
N PHE A 139 -4.34 8.56 11.36
CA PHE A 139 -5.52 8.47 12.23
C PHE A 139 -5.18 8.67 13.71
N LEU A 140 -4.02 8.22 14.17
CA LEU A 140 -3.56 8.49 15.53
C LEU A 140 -3.42 10.00 15.78
N LEU A 141 -2.78 10.73 14.88
CA LEU A 141 -2.59 12.17 15.00
C LEU A 141 -3.90 12.96 14.88
N LEU A 142 -4.77 12.56 13.95
CA LEU A 142 -6.11 13.15 13.84
C LEU A 142 -6.92 12.92 15.12
N GLY A 143 -6.87 11.72 15.69
CA GLY A 143 -7.55 11.41 16.94
C GLY A 143 -7.04 12.23 18.12
N ILE A 144 -5.72 12.34 18.29
CA ILE A 144 -5.08 13.21 19.31
C ILE A 144 -5.52 14.67 19.09
N GLY A 145 -5.53 15.13 17.84
CA GLY A 145 -5.97 16.48 17.50
C GLY A 145 -7.41 16.74 17.91
N PHE A 146 -8.34 15.83 17.60
CA PHE A 146 -9.74 15.95 18.01
C PHE A 146 -9.92 15.89 19.53
N ILE A 147 -9.19 15.01 20.24
CA ILE A 147 -9.23 14.94 21.71
C ILE A 147 -8.82 16.27 22.32
N THR A 148 -7.70 16.82 21.90
CA THR A 148 -7.18 18.08 22.47
C THR A 148 -8.09 19.27 22.15
N LEU A 149 -8.70 19.30 20.97
CA LEU A 149 -9.72 20.31 20.63
C LEU A 149 -11.01 20.13 21.42
N ALA A 150 -11.46 18.90 21.68
CA ALA A 150 -12.60 18.64 22.54
C ALA A 150 -12.36 19.17 23.96
N ILE A 151 -11.21 18.86 24.56
CA ILE A 151 -10.80 19.32 25.89
C ILE A 151 -10.75 20.85 25.95
N SER A 152 -10.16 21.51 24.94
CA SER A 152 -10.08 22.98 24.89
C SER A 152 -11.45 23.67 24.83
N GLY A 153 -12.50 22.94 24.44
CA GLY A 153 -13.86 23.45 24.25
C GLY A 153 -14.76 23.40 25.48
N LEU A 154 -14.37 22.65 26.49
CA LEU A 154 -15.24 22.44 27.65
C LEU A 154 -15.37 23.72 28.54
N PRO A 155 -16.58 24.20 28.77
CA PRO A 155 -16.78 25.33 29.67
C PRO A 155 -16.64 24.88 31.12
N ARG A 156 -15.69 25.41 31.85
CA ARG A 156 -15.51 25.14 33.28
C ARG A 156 -14.87 26.32 34.01
N ILE A 157 -15.17 26.45 35.28
CA ILE A 157 -14.63 27.50 36.16
C ILE A 157 -13.76 26.81 37.23
N PRO A 158 -12.53 27.29 37.54
CA PRO A 158 -11.77 28.34 36.86
C PRO A 158 -10.99 27.82 35.67
N ASN A 159 -11.03 28.54 34.56
CA ASN A 159 -10.33 28.17 33.35
C ASN A 159 -9.07 29.04 33.20
N LYS A 160 -7.87 28.44 33.26
CA LYS A 160 -6.64 29.16 32.94
C LYS A 160 -6.56 29.34 31.42
N ILE A 161 -6.73 30.59 30.97
CA ILE A 161 -6.70 30.97 29.54
C ILE A 161 -5.52 30.36 28.79
N ASN A 162 -4.35 30.37 29.40
CA ASN A 162 -3.11 29.84 28.81
C ASN A 162 -3.16 28.31 28.57
N GLY A 163 -3.82 27.53 29.42
CA GLY A 163 -3.97 26.06 29.24
C GLY A 163 -4.89 25.76 28.08
N ARG A 164 -6.02 26.45 27.94
CA ARG A 164 -6.97 26.29 26.85
C ARG A 164 -6.33 26.60 25.47
N GLN A 165 -5.60 27.72 25.39
CA GLN A 165 -4.91 28.08 24.15
C GLN A 165 -3.84 27.07 23.75
N ARG A 166 -3.03 26.59 24.71
CA ARG A 166 -2.02 25.54 24.44
C ARG A 166 -2.67 24.26 23.92
N ALA A 167 -3.74 23.79 24.56
CA ALA A 167 -4.47 22.61 24.11
C ALA A 167 -5.08 22.82 22.70
N ALA A 168 -5.62 24.00 22.41
CA ALA A 168 -6.12 24.29 21.07
C ALA A 168 -5.01 24.31 20.02
N CYS A 169 -3.89 24.99 20.31
CA CYS A 169 -2.74 25.03 19.38
C CYS A 169 -2.14 23.64 19.14
N SER A 170 -1.96 22.84 20.20
CA SER A 170 -1.44 21.47 20.04
C SER A 170 -2.41 20.59 19.25
N GLY A 171 -3.72 20.76 19.43
CA GLY A 171 -4.75 20.07 18.67
C GLY A 171 -4.71 20.42 17.18
N ILE A 172 -4.65 21.72 16.86
CA ILE A 172 -4.52 22.20 15.48
C ILE A 172 -3.24 21.68 14.84
N LEU A 173 -2.12 21.71 15.55
CA LEU A 173 -0.85 21.18 15.06
C LEU A 173 -0.94 19.68 14.76
N ALA A 174 -1.52 18.89 15.68
CA ALA A 174 -1.69 17.45 15.48
C ALA A 174 -2.61 17.15 14.28
N LEU A 175 -3.71 17.88 14.11
CA LEU A 175 -4.55 17.76 12.93
C LEU A 175 -3.80 18.11 11.64
N PHE A 176 -3.03 19.20 11.65
CA PHE A 176 -2.26 19.61 10.49
C PHE A 176 -1.22 18.54 10.08
N VAL A 177 -0.47 18.00 11.05
CA VAL A 177 0.52 16.94 10.78
C VAL A 177 -0.19 15.65 10.33
N GLY A 178 -1.33 15.29 10.93
CA GLY A 178 -2.13 14.15 10.51
C GLY A 178 -2.65 14.30 9.08
N LEU A 179 -3.19 15.46 8.71
CA LEU A 179 -3.63 15.75 7.34
C LEU A 179 -2.46 15.75 6.35
N LEU A 180 -1.29 16.25 6.75
CA LEU A 180 -0.09 16.19 5.92
C LEU A 180 0.35 14.73 5.67
N ALA A 181 0.32 13.89 6.69
CA ALA A 181 0.62 12.46 6.55
C ALA A 181 -0.39 11.77 5.61
N GLY A 182 -1.68 12.07 5.74
CA GLY A 182 -2.71 11.58 4.82
C GLY A 182 -2.49 12.06 3.38
N PHE A 183 -2.10 13.31 3.21
CA PHE A 183 -1.77 13.87 1.88
C PHE A 183 -0.55 13.19 1.25
N ILE A 184 0.48 12.85 2.04
CA ILE A 184 1.64 12.08 1.56
C ILE A 184 1.19 10.69 1.09
N THR A 185 0.33 10.01 1.86
CA THR A 185 -0.24 8.71 1.49
C THR A 185 -1.01 8.81 0.17
N TYR A 186 -1.89 9.79 0.04
CA TYR A 186 -2.66 10.02 -1.18
C TYR A 186 -1.75 10.26 -2.40
N ASN A 187 -0.78 11.16 -2.28
CA ASN A 187 0.15 11.44 -3.37
C ASN A 187 0.99 10.23 -3.79
N HIS A 188 1.40 9.40 -2.82
CA HIS A 188 2.13 8.18 -3.13
C HIS A 188 1.29 7.25 -4.02
N HIS A 189 0.04 6.99 -3.65
CA HIS A 189 -0.86 6.14 -4.44
C HIS A 189 -1.18 6.76 -5.82
N GLU A 190 -1.44 8.05 -5.87
CA GLU A 190 -1.70 8.77 -7.12
C GLU A 190 -0.50 8.69 -8.09
N GLN A 191 0.73 8.75 -7.57
CA GLN A 191 1.93 8.58 -8.40
C GLN A 191 2.06 7.16 -8.94
N VAL A 192 1.73 6.15 -8.15
CA VAL A 192 1.72 4.75 -8.61
C VAL A 192 0.70 4.57 -9.73
N GLU A 193 -0.51 5.12 -9.58
CA GLU A 193 -1.54 5.05 -10.62
C GLU A 193 -1.15 5.77 -11.91
N ARG A 194 -0.56 6.96 -11.79
CA ARG A 194 -0.09 7.71 -12.97
C ARG A 194 1.00 6.96 -13.72
N ARG A 195 1.93 6.32 -13.01
CA ARG A 195 2.94 5.47 -13.64
C ARG A 195 2.32 4.27 -14.34
N HIS A 196 1.34 3.62 -13.69
CA HIS A 196 0.63 2.51 -14.29
C HIS A 196 -0.07 2.90 -15.61
N ALA A 197 -0.78 4.04 -15.62
CA ALA A 197 -1.41 4.57 -16.85
C ALA A 197 -0.39 4.90 -17.94
N LEU A 198 0.79 5.41 -17.57
CA LEU A 198 1.89 5.61 -18.53
C LEU A 198 2.34 4.28 -19.14
N TYR A 199 2.54 3.25 -18.33
CA TYR A 199 2.98 1.94 -18.81
C TYR A 199 1.93 1.27 -19.69
N GLU A 200 0.65 1.42 -19.38
CA GLU A 200 -0.46 0.96 -20.19
C GLU A 200 -0.43 1.64 -21.59
N SER A 201 -0.30 2.95 -21.64
CA SER A 201 -0.22 3.70 -22.90
C SER A 201 0.99 3.32 -23.76
N VAL A 202 2.15 3.06 -23.14
CA VAL A 202 3.36 2.60 -23.85
C VAL A 202 3.17 1.18 -24.39
N TYR A 203 2.50 0.30 -23.61
CA TYR A 203 2.19 -1.03 -24.08
C TYR A 203 1.26 -0.99 -25.30
N GLU A 204 0.15 -0.25 -25.23
CA GLU A 204 -0.79 -0.09 -26.36
C GLU A 204 -0.10 0.46 -27.62
N LYS A 205 0.82 1.41 -27.46
CA LYS A 205 1.58 2.01 -28.57
C LYS A 205 2.47 0.99 -29.29
N HIS A 206 3.08 0.07 -28.56
CA HIS A 206 4.03 -0.91 -29.08
C HIS A 206 3.41 -2.30 -29.30
N ASP A 207 2.13 -2.49 -28.96
CA ASP A 207 1.48 -3.79 -29.18
C ASP A 207 1.30 -4.05 -30.66
N SER A 208 1.81 -5.20 -31.11
CA SER A 208 1.76 -5.65 -32.48
C SER A 208 1.31 -7.11 -32.54
N PRO A 209 0.47 -7.48 -33.51
CA PRO A 209 0.09 -8.88 -33.71
C PRO A 209 1.29 -9.73 -34.17
N ASN A 210 2.30 -9.10 -34.79
CA ASN A 210 3.49 -9.77 -35.26
C ASN A 210 4.60 -9.69 -34.21
N LYS A 211 4.68 -10.68 -33.33
CA LYS A 211 5.64 -10.73 -32.23
C LYS A 211 6.72 -11.77 -32.50
N ILE A 212 7.91 -11.46 -32.03
CA ILE A 212 9.02 -12.44 -31.98
C ILE A 212 8.77 -13.41 -30.83
N ASN A 213 9.19 -14.65 -30.98
CA ASN A 213 9.11 -15.65 -29.91
C ASN A 213 10.47 -15.84 -29.24
N ILE A 214 10.44 -16.10 -27.92
CA ILE A 214 11.60 -16.57 -27.18
C ILE A 214 11.61 -18.10 -27.22
N ILE A 215 12.74 -18.67 -27.71
CA ILE A 215 12.94 -20.11 -27.74
C ILE A 215 13.67 -20.59 -26.49
N ALA A 216 14.67 -19.81 -26.04
CA ALA A 216 15.47 -20.10 -24.88
C ALA A 216 15.87 -18.81 -24.18
N HIS A 217 15.97 -18.89 -22.87
CA HIS A 217 16.35 -17.75 -22.04
C HIS A 217 17.27 -18.26 -20.92
N ASP A 218 18.51 -17.81 -20.93
CA ASP A 218 19.49 -18.10 -19.87
C ASP A 218 19.76 -16.81 -19.11
N ILE A 219 19.47 -16.80 -17.82
CA ILE A 219 19.53 -15.60 -16.97
C ILE A 219 20.48 -15.86 -15.82
N ARG A 220 21.52 -15.04 -15.73
CA ARG A 220 22.38 -14.96 -14.55
C ARG A 220 21.91 -13.79 -13.69
N PHE A 221 21.41 -14.08 -12.51
CA PHE A 221 20.94 -13.11 -11.53
C PHE A 221 21.97 -12.91 -10.42
N THR A 222 22.23 -11.65 -10.06
CA THR A 222 23.08 -11.29 -8.93
C THR A 222 22.40 -10.20 -8.11
N TYR A 223 22.21 -10.44 -6.81
CA TYR A 223 21.72 -9.43 -5.87
C TYR A 223 22.86 -8.61 -5.29
N GLN A 224 22.76 -7.31 -5.33
CA GLN A 224 23.79 -6.41 -4.83
C GLN A 224 23.17 -5.16 -4.20
N GLN A 225 23.22 -5.03 -2.88
CA GLN A 225 22.80 -3.83 -2.14
C GLN A 225 21.39 -3.29 -2.47
N LYS A 226 20.39 -4.17 -2.51
CA LYS A 226 18.98 -3.89 -2.89
C LYS A 226 18.73 -3.68 -4.39
N GLU A 227 19.72 -3.82 -5.23
CA GLU A 227 19.59 -3.82 -6.67
C GLU A 227 19.79 -5.23 -7.23
N ALA A 228 19.14 -5.52 -8.33
CA ALA A 228 19.36 -6.73 -9.11
C ALA A 228 20.24 -6.38 -10.31
N ARG A 229 21.27 -7.19 -10.54
CA ARG A 229 22.06 -7.16 -11.76
C ARG A 229 21.86 -8.46 -12.51
N MET A 230 21.48 -8.37 -13.77
CA MET A 230 21.15 -9.50 -14.62
C MET A 230 21.96 -9.46 -15.90
N GLU A 231 22.41 -10.65 -16.30
CA GLU A 231 22.96 -10.94 -17.61
C GLU A 231 22.05 -11.98 -18.25
N SER A 232 21.42 -11.64 -19.35
CA SER A 232 20.37 -12.44 -19.98
C SER A 232 20.76 -12.75 -21.42
N ARG A 233 20.91 -14.03 -21.74
CA ARG A 233 21.05 -14.51 -23.12
C ARG A 233 19.71 -15.00 -23.61
N VAL A 234 19.14 -14.28 -24.57
CA VAL A 234 17.82 -14.53 -25.14
C VAL A 234 17.95 -15.05 -26.55
N SER A 235 17.45 -16.26 -26.80
CA SER A 235 17.34 -16.83 -28.15
C SER A 235 15.93 -16.51 -28.70
N LEU A 236 15.91 -15.77 -29.79
CA LEU A 236 14.70 -15.24 -30.42
C LEU A 236 14.45 -15.95 -31.76
N TYR A 237 13.18 -16.12 -32.11
CA TYR A 237 12.75 -16.73 -33.38
C TYR A 237 11.59 -15.92 -33.94
N ASN A 238 11.63 -15.63 -35.25
CA ASN A 238 10.52 -14.98 -35.96
C ASN A 238 9.56 -16.03 -36.52
N PRO A 239 8.42 -16.29 -35.87
CA PRO A 239 7.42 -17.25 -36.36
C PRO A 239 6.51 -16.64 -37.42
N THR A 240 6.60 -15.34 -37.68
CA THR A 240 5.70 -14.63 -38.59
C THR A 240 6.09 -14.85 -40.04
N GLY A 241 5.13 -14.66 -40.96
CA GLY A 241 5.39 -14.75 -42.39
C GLY A 241 6.04 -13.50 -43.00
N ILE A 242 6.42 -12.51 -42.18
CA ILE A 242 6.99 -11.22 -42.61
C ILE A 242 8.34 -10.95 -41.94
N THR A 243 9.15 -10.14 -42.59
CA THR A 243 10.37 -9.62 -41.94
C THR A 243 9.97 -8.60 -40.87
N LEU A 244 10.36 -8.83 -39.63
CA LEU A 244 10.26 -7.86 -38.57
C LEU A 244 11.38 -6.83 -38.72
N SER A 245 11.06 -5.56 -38.85
CA SER A 245 12.06 -4.46 -39.00
C SER A 245 12.75 -4.18 -37.66
N GLU A 246 12.06 -4.40 -36.57
CA GLU A 246 12.51 -4.15 -35.20
C GLU A 246 12.05 -5.28 -34.30
N ILE A 247 12.78 -5.48 -33.20
CA ILE A 247 12.42 -6.40 -32.14
C ILE A 247 11.95 -5.59 -30.96
N ILE A 248 10.74 -5.86 -30.47
CA ILE A 248 10.19 -5.24 -29.27
C ILE A 248 10.21 -6.24 -28.13
N LEU A 249 10.89 -5.86 -27.04
CA LEU A 249 10.91 -6.61 -25.79
C LEU A 249 10.43 -5.69 -24.65
N TYR A 250 9.77 -6.26 -23.66
CA TYR A 250 9.34 -5.56 -22.48
C TYR A 250 10.18 -5.98 -21.28
N LEU A 251 10.63 -5.00 -20.52
CA LEU A 251 11.43 -5.16 -19.31
C LEU A 251 10.98 -4.13 -18.28
N ASN A 252 11.06 -4.46 -17.00
CA ASN A 252 10.70 -3.52 -15.93
C ASN A 252 11.32 -2.14 -16.14
N PRO A 253 10.53 -1.06 -16.06
CA PRO A 253 11.00 0.29 -16.37
C PRO A 253 12.12 0.79 -15.45
N SER A 254 12.22 0.26 -14.22
CA SER A 254 13.27 0.60 -13.26
C SER A 254 14.56 -0.23 -13.41
N LEU A 255 14.57 -1.17 -14.36
CA LEU A 255 15.79 -1.92 -14.73
C LEU A 255 16.46 -1.21 -15.91
N GLU A 256 17.61 -0.60 -15.68
CA GLU A 256 18.39 0.08 -16.70
C GLU A 256 19.13 -0.94 -17.58
N VAL A 257 18.90 -0.87 -18.90
CA VAL A 257 19.63 -1.71 -19.88
C VAL A 257 20.97 -1.04 -20.16
N THR A 258 22.04 -1.72 -19.81
CA THR A 258 23.41 -1.21 -19.98
C THR A 258 24.02 -1.58 -21.31
N SER A 259 23.69 -2.77 -21.85
CA SER A 259 24.17 -3.21 -23.16
C SER A 259 23.26 -4.26 -23.80
N ILE A 260 23.16 -4.21 -25.15
CA ILE A 260 22.59 -5.28 -25.96
C ILE A 260 23.62 -5.64 -27.02
N GLN A 261 23.96 -6.92 -27.13
CA GLN A 261 24.95 -7.41 -28.07
C GLN A 261 24.44 -8.65 -28.83
N GLU A 262 24.81 -8.74 -30.09
CA GLU A 262 24.67 -9.94 -30.94
C GLU A 262 26.08 -10.41 -31.33
N ASN A 263 26.47 -11.59 -30.94
CA ASN A 263 27.83 -12.13 -31.20
C ASN A 263 28.95 -11.16 -30.82
N LEU A 264 28.88 -10.58 -29.60
CA LEU A 264 29.82 -9.58 -29.07
C LEU A 264 29.79 -8.20 -29.78
N SER A 265 28.97 -8.03 -30.76
CA SER A 265 28.79 -6.73 -31.46
C SER A 265 27.62 -5.96 -30.86
N PRO A 266 27.78 -4.67 -30.53
CA PRO A 266 26.69 -3.88 -29.97
C PRO A 266 25.57 -3.68 -30.97
N VAL A 267 24.34 -3.84 -30.51
CA VAL A 267 23.11 -3.63 -31.28
C VAL A 267 22.43 -2.36 -30.77
N PRO A 268 22.10 -1.41 -31.68
CA PRO A 268 21.41 -0.18 -31.29
C PRO A 268 19.99 -0.47 -30.81
N PHE A 269 19.59 0.19 -29.74
CA PHE A 269 18.25 0.09 -29.19
C PHE A 269 17.79 1.46 -28.64
N THR A 270 16.49 1.62 -28.56
CA THR A 270 15.85 2.73 -27.84
C THR A 270 14.97 2.18 -26.75
N ARG A 271 14.72 2.97 -25.72
CA ARG A 271 13.87 2.58 -24.62
C ARG A 271 12.80 3.61 -24.35
N GLU A 272 11.56 3.15 -24.22
CA GLU A 272 10.42 3.94 -23.81
C GLU A 272 9.74 3.22 -22.66
N ALA A 273 9.96 3.69 -21.43
CA ALA A 273 9.53 3.04 -20.18
C ALA A 273 9.89 1.54 -20.15
N GLN A 274 8.89 0.64 -20.21
CA GLN A 274 9.11 -0.82 -20.24
C GLN A 274 9.46 -1.37 -21.62
N ALA A 275 9.19 -0.64 -22.72
CA ALA A 275 9.47 -1.13 -24.07
C ALA A 275 10.94 -0.89 -24.46
N ILE A 276 11.59 -1.93 -24.94
CA ILE A 276 12.93 -1.90 -25.56
C ILE A 276 12.73 -2.18 -27.04
N VAL A 277 13.00 -1.18 -27.86
CA VAL A 277 12.93 -1.30 -29.33
C VAL A 277 14.34 -1.49 -29.86
N ILE A 278 14.63 -2.66 -30.38
CA ILE A 278 15.95 -3.07 -30.87
C ILE A 278 15.94 -2.98 -32.40
N SER A 279 16.78 -2.11 -32.95
CA SER A 279 16.88 -1.85 -34.41
C SER A 279 17.65 -3.00 -35.09
N ARG A 280 17.02 -4.17 -35.18
CA ARG A 280 17.60 -5.40 -35.79
C ARG A 280 16.52 -6.12 -36.59
N PRO A 281 16.58 -6.09 -37.94
CA PRO A 281 15.64 -6.85 -38.75
C PRO A 281 15.82 -8.36 -38.62
N VAL A 282 14.70 -9.11 -38.62
CA VAL A 282 14.68 -10.57 -38.53
C VAL A 282 13.77 -11.14 -39.61
N SER A 283 14.34 -11.94 -40.55
CA SER A 283 13.55 -12.54 -41.62
C SER A 283 12.59 -13.63 -41.09
N PRO A 284 11.54 -14.00 -41.85
CA PRO A 284 10.68 -15.10 -41.50
C PRO A 284 11.46 -16.40 -41.29
N GLY A 285 11.22 -17.07 -40.19
CA GLY A 285 11.88 -18.36 -39.86
C GLY A 285 13.30 -18.22 -39.34
N ASP A 286 13.87 -17.01 -39.26
CA ASP A 286 15.23 -16.80 -38.76
C ASP A 286 15.22 -16.76 -37.21
N SER A 287 16.38 -17.13 -36.66
CA SER A 287 16.67 -17.06 -35.22
C SER A 287 17.92 -16.24 -34.97
N LEU A 288 17.96 -15.57 -33.83
CA LEU A 288 19.13 -14.85 -33.35
C LEU A 288 19.25 -14.95 -31.82
N ALA A 289 20.45 -14.73 -31.29
CA ALA A 289 20.71 -14.68 -29.87
C ALA A 289 21.22 -13.30 -29.50
N LEU A 290 20.62 -12.70 -28.46
CA LEU A 290 21.01 -11.42 -27.89
C LEU A 290 21.51 -11.60 -26.46
N ASP A 291 22.65 -11.00 -26.16
CA ASP A 291 23.16 -10.87 -24.79
C ASP A 291 22.75 -9.48 -24.27
N ILE A 292 21.90 -9.45 -23.24
CA ILE A 292 21.33 -8.23 -22.67
C ILE A 292 21.81 -8.11 -21.23
N GLN A 293 22.44 -6.98 -20.90
CA GLN A 293 22.84 -6.66 -19.52
C GLN A 293 21.96 -5.54 -18.98
N TYR A 294 21.45 -5.73 -17.78
CA TYR A 294 20.59 -4.74 -17.14
C TYR A 294 20.66 -4.84 -15.62
N GLN A 295 20.36 -3.73 -14.93
CA GLN A 295 20.45 -3.62 -13.48
C GLN A 295 19.46 -2.61 -12.92
N GLY A 296 19.14 -2.73 -11.65
CA GLY A 296 18.31 -1.75 -10.93
C GLY A 296 17.38 -2.40 -9.92
N THR A 297 16.31 -1.70 -9.63
CA THR A 297 15.23 -2.14 -8.74
C THR A 297 14.01 -2.54 -9.55
N ILE A 298 12.97 -3.02 -8.88
CA ILE A 298 11.71 -3.40 -9.53
C ILE A 298 10.64 -2.35 -9.20
N ASP A 299 10.07 -1.73 -10.23
CA ASP A 299 8.84 -0.95 -10.10
C ASP A 299 7.64 -1.88 -10.27
N GLU A 300 6.91 -2.09 -9.19
CA GLU A 300 5.72 -2.96 -9.18
C GLU A 300 4.49 -2.30 -9.84
N GLY A 301 4.56 -1.00 -10.16
CA GLY A 301 3.53 -0.30 -10.91
C GLY A 301 3.29 -0.86 -12.32
N ILE A 302 4.24 -1.67 -12.84
CA ILE A 302 4.11 -2.34 -14.14
C ILE A 302 3.21 -3.59 -14.09
N CYS A 303 2.94 -4.13 -12.91
CA CYS A 303 2.25 -5.42 -12.80
C CYS A 303 0.79 -5.32 -13.24
N TYR A 304 0.32 -6.33 -13.96
CA TYR A 304 -1.08 -6.48 -14.36
C TYR A 304 -1.64 -5.34 -15.21
N LEU A 305 -0.90 -4.88 -16.22
CA LEU A 305 -1.35 -3.84 -17.16
C LEU A 305 -2.64 -4.17 -17.90
N TYR A 306 -2.91 -5.47 -18.12
CA TYR A 306 -4.09 -5.96 -18.82
C TYR A 306 -5.36 -6.01 -17.96
N ILE A 307 -5.26 -5.81 -16.63
CA ILE A 307 -6.41 -5.82 -15.74
C ILE A 307 -6.95 -4.39 -15.58
N PRO A 308 -8.18 -4.09 -16.01
CA PRO A 308 -8.77 -2.79 -15.82
C PRO A 308 -8.79 -2.36 -14.35
N LYS A 309 -8.59 -1.06 -14.10
CA LYS A 309 -8.54 -0.48 -12.74
C LYS A 309 -9.75 -0.91 -11.89
N GLN A 310 -10.95 -0.90 -12.49
CA GLN A 310 -12.19 -1.31 -11.82
C GLN A 310 -12.15 -2.77 -11.35
N GLN A 311 -11.53 -3.68 -12.09
CA GLN A 311 -11.37 -5.07 -11.67
C GLN A 311 -10.30 -5.23 -10.58
N LYS A 312 -9.24 -4.44 -10.61
CA LYS A 312 -8.23 -4.43 -9.53
C LYS A 312 -8.82 -3.96 -8.20
N GLU A 313 -9.69 -2.94 -8.25
CA GLU A 313 -10.33 -2.36 -7.06
C GLU A 313 -11.55 -3.15 -6.59
N PHE A 314 -12.27 -3.76 -7.51
CA PHE A 314 -13.54 -4.46 -7.30
C PHE A 314 -13.49 -5.91 -7.77
N ASP A 315 -12.57 -6.69 -7.28
CA ASP A 315 -12.73 -8.13 -7.37
C ASP A 315 -13.84 -8.60 -6.41
N ILE A 316 -15.07 -8.24 -6.79
CA ILE A 316 -16.30 -8.48 -6.02
C ILE A 316 -16.61 -9.98 -5.93
N ASP A 317 -16.11 -10.79 -6.87
CA ASP A 317 -16.29 -12.25 -6.86
C ASP A 317 -15.38 -12.95 -5.84
N ASN A 318 -14.36 -12.28 -5.34
CA ASN A 318 -13.59 -12.78 -4.21
C ASN A 318 -14.38 -12.60 -2.93
N ARG A 319 -15.19 -13.60 -2.59
CA ARG A 319 -15.89 -13.74 -1.31
C ARG A 319 -14.96 -13.74 -0.08
N HIS A 320 -13.71 -13.38 -0.28
CA HIS A 320 -12.69 -13.23 0.76
C HIS A 320 -12.62 -11.77 1.16
N TYR A 321 -13.63 -11.31 1.90
CA TYR A 321 -13.68 -10.00 2.56
C TYR A 321 -12.47 -9.67 3.46
N LEU A 322 -11.55 -10.61 3.60
CA LEU A 322 -10.34 -10.51 4.40
C LEU A 322 -9.05 -10.35 3.56
N SER A 323 -9.15 -10.35 2.23
CA SER A 323 -7.96 -10.10 1.41
C SER A 323 -7.65 -8.61 1.37
N CYS A 324 -6.45 -8.25 1.81
CA CYS A 324 -5.94 -6.89 1.67
C CYS A 324 -5.90 -6.52 0.19
N ARG A 325 -6.62 -5.46 -0.20
CA ARG A 325 -6.67 -4.99 -1.59
C ARG A 325 -5.54 -4.02 -1.90
N PHE A 326 -5.11 -3.25 -0.91
CA PHE A 326 -4.08 -2.24 -1.06
C PHE A 326 -2.74 -2.73 -0.56
N GLY A 327 -1.64 -2.22 -1.13
CA GLY A 327 -0.28 -2.53 -0.71
C GLY A 327 0.17 -3.97 -1.00
N HIS A 328 -0.44 -4.64 -1.98
CA HIS A 328 0.09 -5.91 -2.48
C HIS A 328 1.49 -5.71 -3.05
N ARG A 329 2.36 -6.69 -2.80
CA ARG A 329 3.72 -6.72 -3.32
C ARG A 329 3.88 -7.90 -4.25
N TYR A 330 4.51 -7.68 -5.39
CA TYR A 330 4.76 -8.67 -6.45
C TYR A 330 6.23 -8.97 -6.63
N ALA A 331 7.08 -8.16 -6.03
CA ALA A 331 8.52 -8.33 -6.04
C ALA A 331 9.11 -7.99 -4.68
N PHE A 332 10.03 -8.84 -4.22
CA PHE A 332 10.84 -8.58 -3.04
C PHE A 332 12.30 -8.82 -3.40
N LEU A 333 13.13 -7.80 -3.20
CA LEU A 333 14.59 -7.88 -3.34
C LEU A 333 15.19 -7.59 -1.98
N GLU A 334 15.41 -8.64 -1.20
CA GLU A 334 15.95 -8.56 0.15
C GLU A 334 17.25 -9.37 0.24
N LYS A 335 18.02 -9.12 1.28
CA LYS A 335 19.31 -9.80 1.48
C LYS A 335 19.19 -11.32 1.61
N ASP A 336 18.15 -11.75 2.30
CA ASP A 336 17.98 -13.15 2.71
C ASP A 336 17.04 -13.93 1.77
N TYR A 337 16.24 -13.23 0.96
CA TYR A 337 15.35 -13.84 -0.04
C TYR A 337 15.03 -12.89 -1.19
N THR A 338 14.71 -13.48 -2.33
CA THR A 338 14.25 -12.77 -3.52
C THR A 338 12.98 -13.45 -4.04
N LEU A 339 11.92 -12.66 -4.24
CA LEU A 339 10.71 -13.09 -4.91
C LEU A 339 10.47 -12.18 -6.10
N LEU A 340 10.48 -12.75 -7.31
CA LEU A 340 10.23 -12.03 -8.56
C LEU A 340 9.19 -12.81 -9.35
N THR A 341 8.02 -12.22 -9.55
CA THR A 341 6.97 -12.81 -10.38
C THR A 341 7.12 -12.36 -11.83
N PRO A 342 6.69 -13.15 -12.83
CA PRO A 342 6.76 -12.76 -14.24
C PRO A 342 6.05 -11.43 -14.53
N GLU A 343 4.98 -11.12 -13.81
CA GLU A 343 4.19 -9.89 -13.94
C GLU A 343 5.01 -8.62 -13.68
N CYS A 344 6.11 -8.74 -12.91
CA CYS A 344 7.02 -7.63 -12.66
C CYS A 344 7.95 -7.31 -13.85
N LEU A 345 7.91 -8.09 -14.93
CA LEU A 345 8.80 -7.94 -16.09
C LEU A 345 10.29 -7.89 -15.70
N TRP A 346 10.71 -8.74 -14.77
CA TRP A 346 12.10 -8.72 -14.27
C TRP A 346 13.12 -9.30 -15.28
N TYR A 347 12.64 -9.87 -16.38
CA TYR A 347 13.44 -10.33 -17.51
C TYR A 347 12.78 -9.94 -18.84
N PRO A 348 13.55 -9.78 -19.93
CA PRO A 348 13.02 -9.35 -21.21
C PRO A 348 12.04 -10.38 -21.79
N ILE A 349 10.83 -9.96 -22.17
CA ILE A 349 9.80 -10.80 -22.80
C ILE A 349 9.14 -10.06 -23.96
N PRO A 350 8.63 -10.78 -24.98
CA PRO A 350 8.04 -10.16 -26.18
C PRO A 350 6.61 -9.65 -25.98
N SER A 351 6.00 -10.02 -24.85
CA SER A 351 4.63 -9.63 -24.50
C SER A 351 4.47 -9.68 -22.98
N PRO A 352 3.76 -8.77 -22.35
CA PRO A 352 3.43 -8.90 -20.93
C PRO A 352 2.76 -10.23 -20.64
N PRO A 353 3.01 -10.84 -19.47
CA PRO A 353 2.36 -12.07 -19.10
C PRO A 353 0.85 -11.84 -18.96
N VAL A 354 0.06 -12.69 -19.59
CA VAL A 354 -1.39 -12.69 -19.50
C VAL A 354 -1.80 -13.73 -18.46
N ASN A 355 -2.71 -13.35 -17.56
CA ASN A 355 -3.27 -14.32 -16.63
C ASN A 355 -4.21 -15.27 -17.39
N PRO A 356 -3.97 -16.60 -17.40
CA PRO A 356 -4.82 -17.54 -18.10
C PRO A 356 -6.28 -17.56 -17.62
N ALA A 357 -6.54 -17.13 -16.38
CA ALA A 357 -7.89 -17.01 -15.82
C ALA A 357 -8.66 -15.78 -16.36
N HIS A 358 -7.97 -14.86 -17.01
CA HIS A 358 -8.54 -13.66 -17.63
C HIS A 358 -7.86 -13.47 -19.00
N PRO A 359 -8.19 -14.32 -20.00
CA PRO A 359 -7.58 -14.28 -21.33
C PRO A 359 -7.95 -13.02 -22.14
#